data_3657d60dbc5824fe29d347b400727ce8
#
_entry.id   3657d60dbc5824fe29d347b400727ce8
#
_cell.length_a   1.000
_cell.length_b   1.000
_cell.length_c   1.000
_cell.angle_alpha   90.00
_cell.angle_beta   90.00
_cell.angle_gamma   90.00
#
_symmetry.space_group_name_H-M   'P 1'
#
loop_
_entity.id
_entity.type
_entity.pdbx_description
1 polymer ?
#
loop_
_entity_poly.entity_id
_entity_poly.type
_entity_poly.pdbx_seq_one_letter_code
_entity_poly.pdbx_strand_id
1 'polypeptide(L)'
;MRKPKTWRLAAATALLAVPLAAHHSFGAEYDANKPLTFTGVVTKIEWTNPHSYFYIDVKDDKGNVVNWKFEGYGPGVLYRTGWKRDVSMKAGDTVTVTGWYARDGSTRAHSRQVTLHSGEKLFFGPPAGTGDGGSAPPVEVK
;
A
#
# COMPACT_ATOMS: atom_id res chain seq x y z
N MET A 1 53.31 -34.94 38.03
CA MET A 1 53.10 -33.84 37.06
C MET A 1 51.71 -33.96 36.43
N ARG A 2 50.77 -33.09 36.80
CA ARG A 2 49.42 -33.08 36.24
C ARG A 2 49.39 -32.05 35.14
N LYS A 3 49.08 -32.47 33.91
CA LYS A 3 48.90 -31.57 32.77
C LYS A 3 47.58 -30.80 32.93
N PRO A 4 47.51 -29.49 32.67
CA PRO A 4 46.27 -28.77 32.72
C PRO A 4 45.41 -29.09 31.46
N LYS A 5 44.14 -29.46 31.69
CA LYS A 5 43.13 -29.58 30.63
C LYS A 5 42.74 -28.18 30.21
N THR A 6 43.19 -27.77 29.03
CA THR A 6 42.68 -26.55 28.38
C THR A 6 41.28 -26.81 27.83
N TRP A 7 40.28 -26.28 28.49
CA TRP A 7 38.93 -26.21 27.95
C TRP A 7 38.90 -25.11 26.90
N ARG A 8 38.77 -25.52 25.66
CA ARG A 8 38.46 -24.61 24.57
C ARG A 8 36.97 -24.27 24.65
N LEU A 9 36.65 -23.09 25.13
CA LEU A 9 35.31 -22.52 24.98
C LEU A 9 35.10 -22.22 23.48
N ALA A 10 34.36 -23.06 22.82
CA ALA A 10 33.79 -22.73 21.48
C ALA A 10 32.63 -21.78 21.73
N ALA A 11 32.85 -20.49 21.52
CA ALA A 11 31.76 -19.50 21.47
C ALA A 11 30.99 -19.73 20.20
N ALA A 12 29.84 -20.38 20.30
CA ALA A 12 28.88 -20.49 19.22
C ALA A 12 28.21 -19.10 19.06
N THR A 13 28.68 -18.32 18.10
CA THR A 13 28.03 -17.08 17.68
C THR A 13 26.79 -17.48 16.91
N ALA A 14 25.64 -17.54 17.56
CA ALA A 14 24.35 -17.67 16.89
C ALA A 14 24.09 -16.36 16.15
N LEU A 15 24.35 -16.34 14.84
CA LEU A 15 23.84 -15.29 13.96
C LEU A 15 22.31 -15.38 13.97
N LEU A 16 21.67 -14.51 14.72
CA LEU A 16 20.25 -14.23 14.57
C LEU A 16 20.06 -13.57 13.20
N ALA A 17 19.73 -14.39 12.21
CA ALA A 17 19.20 -13.91 10.94
C ALA A 17 17.83 -13.28 11.23
N VAL A 18 17.81 -11.98 11.52
CA VAL A 18 16.58 -11.20 11.51
C VAL A 18 16.10 -11.22 10.06
N PRO A 19 14.89 -11.73 9.77
CA PRO A 19 14.33 -11.54 8.43
C PRO A 19 14.19 -10.03 8.23
N LEU A 20 15.06 -9.46 7.40
CA LEU A 20 14.78 -8.15 6.80
C LEU A 20 13.52 -8.38 5.97
N ALA A 21 12.37 -8.03 6.54
CA ALA A 21 11.17 -7.81 5.75
C ALA A 21 11.55 -6.72 4.75
N ALA A 22 11.87 -7.15 3.54
CA ALA A 22 12.14 -6.24 2.44
C ALA A 22 10.82 -5.50 2.19
N HIS A 23 10.68 -4.32 2.79
CA HIS A 23 9.67 -3.37 2.35
C HIS A 23 10.03 -3.02 0.92
N HIS A 24 9.26 -3.57 -0.02
CA HIS A 24 9.42 -3.24 -1.42
C HIS A 24 9.20 -1.74 -1.54
N SER A 25 10.22 -1.01 -2.00
CA SER A 25 10.09 0.44 -2.18
C SER A 25 9.06 0.72 -3.28
N PHE A 26 8.30 1.81 -3.16
CA PHE A 26 7.37 2.26 -4.20
C PHE A 26 8.00 2.14 -5.60
N GLY A 27 9.23 2.62 -5.78
CA GLY A 27 9.92 2.62 -7.08
C GLY A 27 10.26 1.24 -7.64
N ALA A 28 10.28 0.19 -6.80
CA ALA A 28 10.49 -1.17 -7.26
C ALA A 28 9.20 -1.77 -7.87
N GLU A 29 8.05 -1.42 -7.36
CA GLU A 29 6.76 -2.00 -7.76
C GLU A 29 5.94 -1.10 -8.68
N TYR A 30 5.99 0.23 -8.50
CA TYR A 30 5.16 1.19 -9.21
C TYR A 30 5.98 2.18 -10.03
N ASP A 31 5.40 2.67 -11.13
CA ASP A 31 6.05 3.59 -12.04
C ASP A 31 5.57 5.03 -11.83
N ALA A 32 6.39 5.85 -11.18
CA ALA A 32 6.09 7.25 -10.94
C ALA A 32 5.84 8.07 -12.23
N ASN A 33 6.34 7.59 -13.38
CA ASN A 33 6.16 8.25 -14.68
C ASN A 33 4.88 7.78 -15.40
N LYS A 34 4.13 6.84 -14.81
CA LYS A 34 2.87 6.32 -15.35
C LYS A 34 1.71 6.59 -14.37
N PRO A 35 1.26 7.85 -14.26
CA PRO A 35 0.10 8.17 -13.46
C PRO A 35 -1.17 7.59 -14.09
N LEU A 36 -2.17 7.32 -13.24
CA LEU A 36 -3.49 6.90 -13.67
C LEU A 36 -4.59 7.66 -12.94
N THR A 37 -5.74 7.72 -13.57
CA THR A 37 -7.00 8.13 -12.95
C THR A 37 -8.08 7.19 -13.43
N PHE A 38 -8.70 6.47 -12.50
CA PHE A 38 -9.80 5.55 -12.80
C PHE A 38 -11.04 5.92 -12.00
N THR A 39 -12.19 5.79 -12.64
CA THR A 39 -13.50 5.82 -11.98
C THR A 39 -14.11 4.43 -12.09
N GLY A 40 -14.57 3.88 -10.98
CA GLY A 40 -15.14 2.54 -10.95
C GLY A 40 -15.94 2.26 -9.69
N VAL A 41 -16.53 1.07 -9.65
CA VAL A 41 -17.35 0.61 -8.54
C VAL A 41 -16.50 -0.25 -7.61
N VAL A 42 -16.49 0.09 -6.33
CA VAL A 42 -15.77 -0.67 -5.30
C VAL A 42 -16.40 -2.06 -5.17
N THR A 43 -15.56 -3.09 -5.25
CA THR A 43 -15.98 -4.49 -5.08
C THR A 43 -15.54 -5.09 -3.77
N LYS A 44 -14.39 -4.65 -3.23
CA LYS A 44 -13.81 -5.18 -2.00
C LYS A 44 -12.87 -4.16 -1.35
N ILE A 45 -12.73 -4.22 -0.03
CA ILE A 45 -11.73 -3.48 0.73
C ILE A 45 -11.09 -4.43 1.73
N GLU A 46 -9.76 -4.37 1.85
CA GLU A 46 -8.95 -5.15 2.79
C GLU A 46 -8.17 -4.20 3.70
N TRP A 47 -8.58 -4.12 4.97
CA TRP A 47 -7.91 -3.34 6.00
C TRP A 47 -6.85 -4.21 6.69
N THR A 48 -5.69 -4.33 6.06
CA THR A 48 -4.60 -5.21 6.51
C THR A 48 -3.31 -4.43 6.76
N ASN A 49 -2.45 -4.96 7.64
CA ASN A 49 -1.11 -4.47 7.86
C ASN A 49 -0.11 -5.30 7.04
N PRO A 50 0.95 -4.70 6.53
CA PRO A 50 1.33 -3.29 6.63
C PRO A 50 0.57 -2.38 5.66
N HIS A 51 -0.16 -2.91 4.68
CA HIS A 51 -0.85 -2.19 3.63
C HIS A 51 -2.31 -2.58 3.56
N SER A 52 -3.19 -1.59 3.34
CA SER A 52 -4.58 -1.81 2.98
C SER A 52 -4.74 -1.82 1.47
N TYR A 53 -5.77 -2.52 1.01
CA TYR A 53 -6.10 -2.65 -0.40
C TYR A 53 -7.57 -2.40 -0.62
N PHE A 54 -7.91 -1.89 -1.79
CA PHE A 54 -9.27 -1.92 -2.29
C PHE A 54 -9.30 -2.28 -3.77
N TYR A 55 -10.44 -2.73 -4.22
CA TYR A 55 -10.65 -3.25 -5.57
C TYR A 55 -11.82 -2.51 -6.19
N ILE A 56 -11.67 -2.08 -7.45
CA ILE A 56 -12.74 -1.46 -8.21
C ILE A 56 -12.90 -2.11 -9.57
N ASP A 57 -14.13 -2.21 -10.02
CA ASP A 57 -14.46 -2.56 -11.39
C ASP A 57 -14.46 -1.31 -12.25
N VAL A 58 -13.58 -1.27 -13.24
CA VAL A 58 -13.42 -0.16 -14.19
C VAL A 58 -13.86 -0.65 -15.57
N LYS A 59 -14.71 0.12 -16.24
CA LYS A 59 -15.06 -0.13 -17.65
C LYS A 59 -14.04 0.52 -18.55
N ASP A 60 -13.56 -0.24 -19.53
CA ASP A 60 -12.76 0.30 -20.63
C ASP A 60 -13.65 0.96 -21.70
N ASP A 61 -13.01 1.60 -22.69
CA ASP A 61 -13.71 2.28 -23.80
C ASP A 61 -14.55 1.33 -24.67
N LYS A 62 -14.31 0.02 -24.58
CA LYS A 62 -15.06 -1.03 -25.28
C LYS A 62 -16.20 -1.61 -24.44
N GLY A 63 -16.35 -1.14 -23.19
CA GLY A 63 -17.35 -1.62 -22.26
C GLY A 63 -16.96 -2.88 -21.49
N ASN A 64 -15.73 -3.39 -21.65
CA ASN A 64 -15.25 -4.50 -20.84
C ASN A 64 -14.96 -4.02 -19.42
N VAL A 65 -15.24 -4.88 -18.45
CA VAL A 65 -14.98 -4.60 -17.04
C VAL A 65 -13.66 -5.25 -16.62
N VAL A 66 -12.76 -4.45 -16.05
CA VAL A 66 -11.49 -4.90 -15.49
C VAL A 66 -11.47 -4.58 -14.03
N ASN A 67 -11.21 -5.59 -13.17
CA ASN A 67 -11.05 -5.39 -11.75
C ASN A 67 -9.62 -4.96 -11.44
N TRP A 68 -9.47 -3.79 -10.81
CA TRP A 68 -8.20 -3.19 -10.43
C TRP A 68 -7.99 -3.27 -8.92
N LYS A 69 -6.80 -3.70 -8.50
CA LYS A 69 -6.35 -3.72 -7.11
C LYS A 69 -5.50 -2.50 -6.82
N PHE A 70 -5.89 -1.70 -5.84
CA PHE A 70 -5.14 -0.54 -5.36
C PHE A 70 -4.53 -0.79 -3.99
N GLU A 71 -3.27 -0.43 -3.84
CA GLU A 71 -2.52 -0.50 -2.59
C GLU A 71 -2.34 0.88 -1.98
N GLY A 72 -2.32 0.95 -0.65
CA GLY A 72 -2.06 2.17 0.08
C GLY A 72 -1.51 1.92 1.48
N TYR A 73 -1.68 2.90 2.35
CA TYR A 73 -1.24 2.83 3.74
C TYR A 73 -1.92 1.70 4.53
N GLY A 74 -1.27 1.26 5.59
CA GLY A 74 -1.91 0.41 6.59
C GLY A 74 -3.02 1.15 7.36
N PRO A 75 -3.93 0.39 8.01
CA PRO A 75 -5.12 0.95 8.66
C PRO A 75 -4.83 2.06 9.66
N GLY A 76 -3.75 1.92 10.44
CA GLY A 76 -3.38 2.91 11.44
C GLY A 76 -3.06 4.29 10.87
N VAL A 77 -2.46 4.37 9.67
CA VAL A 77 -2.23 5.64 8.97
C VAL A 77 -3.54 6.16 8.41
N LEU A 78 -4.31 5.30 7.75
CA LEU A 78 -5.59 5.69 7.13
C LEU A 78 -6.55 6.31 8.15
N TYR A 79 -6.68 5.73 9.34
CA TYR A 79 -7.54 6.29 10.39
C TYR A 79 -7.08 7.69 10.83
N ARG A 80 -5.78 7.93 10.91
CA ARG A 80 -5.25 9.27 11.25
C ARG A 80 -5.46 10.30 10.15
N THR A 81 -5.63 9.87 8.90
CA THR A 81 -5.87 10.74 7.74
C THR A 81 -7.35 10.89 7.39
N GLY A 82 -8.24 10.48 8.28
CA GLY A 82 -9.68 10.74 8.15
C GLY A 82 -10.51 9.55 7.65
N TRP A 83 -9.89 8.44 7.30
CA TRP A 83 -10.63 7.25 6.89
C TRP A 83 -11.40 6.64 8.06
N LYS A 84 -12.64 6.25 7.79
CA LYS A 84 -13.51 5.51 8.73
C LYS A 84 -13.86 4.18 8.07
N ARG A 85 -13.41 3.08 8.70
CA ARG A 85 -13.64 1.73 8.20
C ARG A 85 -15.13 1.49 7.95
N ASP A 86 -15.43 0.93 6.77
CA ASP A 86 -16.79 0.57 6.32
C ASP A 86 -17.80 1.75 6.28
N VAL A 87 -17.31 2.99 6.48
CA VAL A 87 -18.11 4.22 6.41
C VAL A 87 -17.66 5.11 5.26
N SER A 88 -16.36 5.43 5.20
CA SER A 88 -15.82 6.32 4.15
C SER A 88 -16.01 5.72 2.76
N MET A 89 -15.82 4.41 2.64
CA MET A 89 -15.94 3.67 1.37
C MET A 89 -16.39 2.23 1.67
N LYS A 90 -17.28 1.71 0.85
CA LYS A 90 -17.78 0.33 0.94
C LYS A 90 -18.05 -0.24 -0.45
N ALA A 91 -18.19 -1.56 -0.54
CA ALA A 91 -18.59 -2.22 -1.77
C ALA A 91 -19.89 -1.63 -2.33
N GLY A 92 -19.92 -1.39 -3.64
CA GLY A 92 -21.01 -0.75 -4.35
C GLY A 92 -20.86 0.76 -4.53
N ASP A 93 -19.97 1.42 -3.80
CA ASP A 93 -19.72 2.85 -3.98
C ASP A 93 -18.95 3.09 -5.30
N THR A 94 -19.31 4.17 -6.00
CA THR A 94 -18.53 4.67 -7.12
C THR A 94 -17.48 5.66 -6.60
N VAL A 95 -16.22 5.43 -6.97
CA VAL A 95 -15.10 6.28 -6.55
C VAL A 95 -14.23 6.64 -7.76
N THR A 96 -13.50 7.75 -7.63
CA THR A 96 -12.43 8.12 -8.56
C THR A 96 -11.09 8.01 -7.83
N VAL A 97 -10.16 7.28 -8.40
CA VAL A 97 -8.84 6.99 -7.81
C VAL A 97 -7.77 7.59 -8.69
N THR A 98 -6.83 8.30 -8.07
CA THR A 98 -5.57 8.69 -8.71
C THR A 98 -4.42 7.90 -8.11
N GLY A 99 -3.43 7.58 -8.94
CA GLY A 99 -2.28 6.79 -8.50
C GLY A 99 -1.32 6.48 -9.64
N TRP A 100 -0.67 5.32 -9.56
CA TRP A 100 0.35 4.91 -10.52
C TRP A 100 0.24 3.42 -10.82
N TYR A 101 0.48 3.07 -12.08
CA TYR A 101 0.52 1.68 -12.54
C TYR A 101 1.65 0.88 -11.92
N ALA A 102 1.40 -0.41 -11.70
CA ALA A 102 2.46 -1.36 -11.40
C ALA A 102 3.39 -1.53 -12.63
N ARG A 103 4.68 -1.73 -12.37
CA ARG A 103 5.71 -1.91 -13.43
C ARG A 103 5.56 -3.22 -14.17
N ASP A 104 4.97 -4.23 -13.54
CA ASP A 104 4.81 -5.57 -14.08
C ASP A 104 3.67 -5.70 -15.12
N GLY A 105 2.94 -4.60 -15.38
CA GLY A 105 1.83 -4.58 -16.32
C GLY A 105 0.56 -5.29 -15.84
N SER A 106 0.51 -5.72 -14.58
CA SER A 106 -0.68 -6.31 -13.97
C SER A 106 -1.77 -5.26 -13.72
N THR A 107 -2.98 -5.71 -13.35
CA THR A 107 -4.09 -4.85 -12.92
C THR A 107 -3.94 -4.42 -11.46
N ARG A 108 -2.71 -4.14 -11.03
CA ARG A 108 -2.37 -3.55 -9.75
C ARG A 108 -1.93 -2.10 -9.93
N ALA A 109 -2.21 -1.30 -8.92
CA ALA A 109 -1.82 0.09 -8.88
C ALA A 109 -1.56 0.55 -7.44
N HIS A 110 -0.78 1.59 -7.30
CA HIS A 110 -0.66 2.33 -6.05
C HIS A 110 -1.68 3.45 -6.04
N SER A 111 -2.48 3.57 -4.98
CA SER A 111 -3.42 4.67 -4.83
C SER A 111 -2.77 5.84 -4.10
N ARG A 112 -2.90 7.03 -4.66
CA ARG A 112 -2.55 8.28 -3.98
C ARG A 112 -3.75 8.86 -3.26
N GLN A 113 -4.83 9.10 -3.97
CA GLN A 113 -6.02 9.77 -3.49
C GLN A 113 -7.27 9.09 -4.03
N VAL A 114 -8.29 9.06 -3.21
CA VAL A 114 -9.62 8.58 -3.59
C VAL A 114 -10.61 9.74 -3.40
N THR A 115 -11.35 10.04 -4.46
CA THR A 115 -12.56 10.87 -4.38
C THR A 115 -13.72 9.94 -4.10
N LEU A 116 -14.31 10.09 -2.93
CA LEU A 116 -15.41 9.27 -2.44
C LEU A 116 -16.73 9.62 -3.17
N HIS A 117 -17.72 8.75 -3.03
CA HIS A 117 -19.09 9.01 -3.51
C HIS A 117 -19.65 10.36 -3.01
N SER A 118 -19.30 10.77 -1.80
CA SER A 118 -19.70 12.08 -1.22
C SER A 118 -19.04 13.28 -1.90
N GLY A 119 -18.01 13.07 -2.73
CA GLY A 119 -17.16 14.12 -3.27
C GLY A 119 -15.96 14.46 -2.38
N GLU A 120 -15.90 13.92 -1.16
CA GLU A 120 -14.74 14.07 -0.27
C GLU A 120 -13.51 13.42 -0.87
N LYS A 121 -12.34 14.03 -0.70
CA LYS A 121 -11.06 13.51 -1.17
C LYS A 121 -10.20 13.11 0.00
N LEU A 122 -9.82 11.84 0.05
CA LEU A 122 -8.95 11.29 1.08
C LEU A 122 -7.69 10.69 0.46
N PHE A 123 -6.55 10.88 1.11
CA PHE A 123 -5.32 10.18 0.71
C PHE A 123 -5.37 8.74 1.18
N PHE A 124 -5.10 7.81 0.26
CA PHE A 124 -5.03 6.39 0.56
C PHE A 124 -3.60 5.86 0.63
N GLY A 125 -2.67 6.51 -0.03
CA GLY A 125 -1.26 6.12 -0.07
C GLY A 125 -0.29 7.30 -0.18
N PRO A 126 1.02 7.04 -0.02
CA PRO A 126 2.07 8.05 -0.12
C PRO A 126 2.18 8.64 -1.53
N PRO A 127 2.82 9.82 -1.67
CA PRO A 127 3.22 10.34 -2.97
C PRO A 127 4.23 9.42 -3.65
N ALA A 128 4.33 9.54 -4.98
CA ALA A 128 5.36 8.84 -5.74
C ALA A 128 6.77 9.13 -5.20
N GLY A 129 7.60 8.09 -5.12
CA GLY A 129 9.00 8.22 -4.70
C GLY A 129 9.23 8.34 -3.19
N THR A 130 8.21 8.33 -2.37
CA THR A 130 8.35 8.20 -0.91
C THR A 130 8.36 6.72 -0.53
N GLY A 131 9.27 6.33 0.37
CA GLY A 131 9.27 4.97 0.90
C GLY A 131 8.03 4.68 1.75
N ASP A 132 7.78 3.42 2.03
CA ASP A 132 6.59 2.91 2.73
C ASP A 132 6.38 3.43 4.17
N GLY A 133 7.32 4.20 4.69
CA GLY A 133 7.27 4.79 6.02
C GLY A 133 7.05 6.30 6.04
N GLY A 134 6.73 6.92 4.91
CA GLY A 134 6.48 8.36 4.85
C GLY A 134 5.32 8.77 5.75
N SER A 135 5.54 9.78 6.56
CA SER A 135 4.48 10.46 7.29
C SER A 135 3.38 10.85 6.31
N ALA A 136 2.12 10.72 6.73
CA ALA A 136 1.00 11.22 5.92
C ALA A 136 1.30 12.65 5.47
N PRO A 137 1.05 12.98 4.19
CA PRO A 137 1.26 14.35 3.73
C PRO A 137 0.40 15.32 4.55
N PRO A 138 0.83 16.58 4.69
CA PRO A 138 0.00 17.58 5.31
C PRO A 138 -1.36 17.64 4.62
N VAL A 139 -2.41 17.65 5.40
CA VAL A 139 -3.76 17.86 4.88
C VAL A 139 -3.80 19.31 4.39
N GLU A 140 -3.80 19.53 3.08
CA GLU A 140 -4.15 20.85 2.55
C GLU A 140 -5.65 21.05 2.80
N VAL A 141 -5.96 21.75 3.86
CA VAL A 141 -7.30 22.29 4.09
C VAL A 141 -7.44 23.51 3.17
N LYS A 142 -8.21 23.35 2.12
CA LYS A 142 -8.73 24.49 1.34
C LYS A 142 -10.10 24.86 1.82
#